data_fee23484f414827ddce51911785e4bff
#
_entry.id   fee23484f414827ddce51911785e4bff
#
_cell.length_a   1.000
_cell.length_b   1.000
_cell.length_c   1.000
_cell.angle_alpha   90.00
_cell.angle_beta   90.00
_cell.angle_gamma   90.00
#
_symmetry.space_group_name_H-M   'P 1'
#
loop_
_entity.id
_entity.type
_entity.pdbx_description
1 polymer ?
#
loop_
_entity_poly.entity_id
_entity_poly.type
_entity_poly.pdbx_seq_one_letter_code
_entity_poly.pdbx_strand_id
1 'polypeptide(L)'
;MSETVLSFTIQGDNEGYVTFTCPYCNSDFKLQAGEYQNDEEPFSELFCPYCGLSKEKASFYSEDVIEKARELATNYAIEELNKAFGKMAKSINRKKGIIKMTYKPLKKVNVRELKEKDTQEVEFQCTICNHHTKVLYCAGASKIFCPYCGIDL
;
A
#
# COMPACT_ATOMS: atom_id res chain seq x y z
N MET A 1 -21.53 11.30 10.00
CA MET A 1 -20.62 11.26 8.83
C MET A 1 -20.53 9.84 8.32
N SER A 2 -20.73 9.63 7.05
CA SER A 2 -20.46 8.33 6.44
C SER A 2 -18.96 8.18 6.26
N GLU A 3 -18.38 7.14 6.83
CA GLU A 3 -16.99 6.78 6.58
C GLU A 3 -16.87 6.16 5.19
N THR A 4 -16.00 6.70 4.37
CA THR A 4 -15.73 6.17 3.03
C THR A 4 -14.44 5.39 3.07
N VAL A 5 -14.53 4.09 2.82
CA VAL A 5 -13.37 3.20 2.73
C VAL A 5 -12.95 3.08 1.27
N LEU A 6 -11.71 3.45 0.98
CA LEU A 6 -11.07 3.21 -0.30
C LEU A 6 -10.18 1.98 -0.16
N SER A 7 -10.38 0.99 -1.00
CA SER A 7 -9.57 -0.22 -1.01
C SER A 7 -9.01 -0.49 -2.40
N PHE A 8 -7.85 -1.11 -2.45
CA PHE A 8 -7.26 -1.62 -3.68
C PHE A 8 -6.47 -2.89 -3.36
N THR A 9 -6.29 -3.72 -4.35
CA THR A 9 -5.55 -4.97 -4.23
C THR A 9 -4.11 -4.77 -4.70
N ILE A 10 -3.16 -5.23 -3.90
CA ILE A 10 -1.77 -5.34 -4.29
C ILE A 10 -1.59 -6.75 -4.87
N GLN A 11 -1.25 -6.82 -6.15
CA GLN A 11 -1.02 -8.09 -6.79
C GLN A 11 0.40 -8.57 -6.44
N GLY A 12 0.49 -9.77 -5.87
CA GLY A 12 1.77 -10.42 -5.59
C GLY A 12 2.48 -10.93 -6.86
N ASP A 13 3.70 -11.40 -6.69
CA ASP A 13 4.43 -12.11 -7.73
C ASP A 13 3.79 -13.48 -8.04
N ASN A 14 4.42 -14.27 -8.92
CA ASN A 14 3.91 -15.59 -9.32
C ASN A 14 3.78 -16.58 -8.16
N GLU A 15 4.45 -16.34 -7.05
CA GLU A 15 4.43 -17.17 -5.84
C GLU A 15 3.58 -16.54 -4.71
N GLY A 16 2.93 -15.42 -4.97
CA GLY A 16 2.06 -14.73 -4.02
C GLY A 16 2.79 -13.84 -3.01
N TYR A 17 4.02 -13.44 -3.29
CA TYR A 17 4.79 -12.52 -2.45
C TYR A 17 4.58 -11.07 -2.84
N VAL A 18 4.56 -10.19 -1.85
CA VAL A 18 4.41 -8.74 -1.99
C VAL A 18 5.63 -8.04 -1.38
N THR A 19 6.10 -6.99 -2.05
CA THR A 19 7.26 -6.20 -1.62
C THR A 19 6.90 -5.21 -0.51
N PHE A 20 7.72 -5.21 0.54
CA PHE A 20 7.73 -4.24 1.63
C PHE A 20 9.08 -3.55 1.70
N THR A 21 9.11 -2.36 2.26
CA THR A 21 10.33 -1.55 2.40
C THR A 21 10.51 -1.15 3.86
N CYS A 22 11.69 -1.38 4.41
CA CYS A 22 12.00 -0.96 5.77
C CYS A 22 12.10 0.57 5.87
N PRO A 23 11.38 1.21 6.82
CA PRO A 23 11.46 2.66 6.98
C PRO A 23 12.77 3.16 7.58
N TYR A 24 13.61 2.27 8.12
CA TYR A 24 14.89 2.62 8.75
C TYR A 24 16.08 2.46 7.79
N CYS A 25 16.20 1.32 7.12
CA CYS A 25 17.32 1.02 6.23
C CYS A 25 16.99 1.11 4.73
N ASN A 26 15.73 1.37 4.37
CA ASN A 26 15.23 1.45 3.00
C ASN A 26 15.48 0.21 2.13
N SER A 27 15.67 -0.94 2.74
CA SER A 27 15.86 -2.20 2.04
C SER A 27 14.52 -2.90 1.80
N ASP A 28 14.37 -3.48 0.62
CA ASP A 28 13.17 -4.21 0.22
C ASP A 28 13.27 -5.68 0.61
N PHE A 29 12.15 -6.22 1.07
CA PHE A 29 11.96 -7.64 1.32
C PHE A 29 10.54 -8.05 0.92
N LYS A 30 10.27 -9.34 0.79
CA LYS A 30 8.94 -9.82 0.42
C LYS A 30 8.35 -10.71 1.49
N LEU A 31 7.04 -10.60 1.64
CA LEU A 31 6.22 -11.43 2.51
C LEU A 31 5.12 -12.10 1.68
N GLN A 32 4.76 -13.32 2.05
CA GLN A 32 3.64 -14.01 1.43
C GLN A 32 2.33 -13.33 1.80
N ALA A 33 1.55 -12.93 0.81
CA ALA A 33 0.33 -12.17 1.00
C ALA A 33 -0.70 -12.90 1.89
N GLY A 34 -0.84 -14.22 1.73
CA GLY A 34 -1.73 -15.03 2.53
C GLY A 34 -1.37 -15.06 4.01
N GLU A 35 -0.09 -15.13 4.34
CA GLU A 35 0.40 -15.08 5.74
C GLU A 35 0.24 -13.69 6.35
N TYR A 36 0.52 -12.65 5.57
CA TYR A 36 0.39 -11.25 6.02
C TYR A 36 -1.06 -10.85 6.30
N GLN A 37 -2.01 -11.39 5.53
CA GLN A 37 -3.45 -11.09 5.63
C GLN A 37 -4.20 -12.06 6.56
N ASN A 38 -3.50 -12.97 7.24
CA ASN A 38 -4.14 -13.94 8.12
C ASN A 38 -4.70 -13.25 9.37
N ASP A 39 -6.03 -13.16 9.45
CA ASP A 39 -6.74 -12.55 10.58
C ASP A 39 -6.74 -13.45 11.83
N GLU A 40 -6.40 -14.73 11.70
CA GLU A 40 -6.34 -15.67 12.82
C GLU A 40 -5.10 -15.44 13.71
N GLU A 41 -4.05 -14.86 13.15
CA GLU A 41 -2.83 -14.47 13.86
C GLU A 41 -2.54 -12.98 13.68
N PRO A 42 -3.31 -12.09 14.30
CA PRO A 42 -3.11 -10.66 14.14
C PRO A 42 -1.79 -10.22 14.79
N PHE A 43 -0.91 -9.62 14.02
CA PHE A 43 0.29 -8.97 14.50
C PHE A 43 0.24 -7.48 14.13
N SER A 44 0.66 -6.63 15.05
CA SER A 44 0.60 -5.16 14.90
C SER A 44 1.89 -4.56 14.37
N GLU A 45 3.00 -5.28 14.53
CA GLU A 45 4.34 -4.84 14.17
C GLU A 45 5.01 -5.82 13.21
N LEU A 46 5.90 -5.29 12.38
CA LEU A 46 6.83 -6.07 11.56
C LEU A 46 8.27 -5.74 11.97
N PHE A 47 9.16 -6.71 11.82
CA PHE A 47 10.59 -6.56 11.99
C PHE A 47 11.27 -6.54 10.62
N CYS A 48 12.24 -5.66 10.43
CA CYS A 48 13.05 -5.68 9.22
C CYS A 48 13.97 -6.90 9.23
N PRO A 49 13.98 -7.73 8.17
CA PRO A 49 14.85 -8.90 8.12
C PRO A 49 16.34 -8.54 8.03
N TYR A 50 16.66 -7.32 7.65
CA TYR A 50 18.05 -6.86 7.50
C TYR A 50 18.59 -6.16 8.74
N CYS A 51 17.87 -5.18 9.30
CA CYS A 51 18.35 -4.40 10.44
C CYS A 51 17.72 -4.83 11.79
N GLY A 52 16.69 -5.67 11.79
CA GLY A 52 16.04 -6.20 12.99
C GLY A 52 15.19 -5.21 13.76
N LEU A 53 15.03 -3.97 13.28
CA LEU A 53 14.20 -2.97 13.92
C LEU A 53 12.73 -3.17 13.59
N SER A 54 11.86 -2.93 14.56
CA SER A 54 10.41 -3.07 14.41
C SER A 54 9.70 -1.73 14.31
N LYS A 55 8.57 -1.76 13.62
CA LYS A 55 7.59 -0.68 13.56
C LYS A 55 6.23 -1.24 13.20
N GLU A 56 5.17 -0.41 13.32
CA GLU A 56 3.84 -0.80 12.88
C GLU A 56 3.80 -1.23 11.41
N LYS A 57 2.94 -2.19 11.07
CA LYS A 57 2.82 -2.79 9.73
C LYS A 57 2.73 -1.75 8.60
N ALA A 58 1.91 -0.72 8.79
CA ALA A 58 1.67 0.31 7.79
C ALA A 58 2.94 1.08 7.39
N SER A 59 3.94 1.14 8.27
CA SER A 59 5.21 1.84 8.01
C SER A 59 6.13 1.12 7.04
N PHE A 60 5.86 -0.15 6.75
CA PHE A 60 6.63 -0.98 5.83
C PHE A 60 6.09 -1.01 4.40
N TYR A 61 4.99 -0.32 4.12
CA TYR A 61 4.51 -0.22 2.74
C TYR A 61 5.54 0.49 1.85
N SER A 62 5.75 -0.06 0.65
CA SER A 62 6.63 0.56 -0.33
C SER A 62 6.08 1.92 -0.77
N GLU A 63 6.98 2.80 -1.25
CA GLU A 63 6.59 4.12 -1.74
C GLU A 63 5.56 4.03 -2.87
N ASP A 64 5.69 3.07 -3.77
CA ASP A 64 4.74 2.84 -4.87
C ASP A 64 3.33 2.52 -4.35
N VAL A 65 3.20 1.76 -3.28
CA VAL A 65 1.91 1.46 -2.64
C VAL A 65 1.30 2.71 -2.03
N ILE A 66 2.11 3.51 -1.34
CA ILE A 66 1.66 4.78 -0.72
C ILE A 66 1.21 5.77 -1.79
N GLU A 67 1.98 5.92 -2.86
CA GLU A 67 1.64 6.82 -3.98
C GLU A 67 0.37 6.36 -4.70
N LYS A 68 0.19 5.07 -4.92
CA LYS A 68 -1.07 4.54 -5.48
C LYS A 68 -2.26 4.86 -4.58
N ALA A 69 -2.13 4.72 -3.28
CA ALA A 69 -3.18 5.10 -2.33
C ALA A 69 -3.52 6.59 -2.42
N ARG A 70 -2.52 7.46 -2.53
CA ARG A 70 -2.71 8.91 -2.72
C ARG A 70 -3.42 9.23 -4.04
N GLU A 71 -3.04 8.59 -5.13
CA GLU A 71 -3.67 8.79 -6.45
C GLU A 71 -5.15 8.38 -6.43
N LEU A 72 -5.49 7.26 -5.79
CA LEU A 72 -6.88 6.83 -5.62
C LEU A 72 -7.69 7.79 -4.75
N ALA A 73 -7.12 8.24 -3.63
CA ALA A 73 -7.77 9.22 -2.75
C ALA A 73 -7.99 10.56 -3.47
N THR A 74 -7.01 11.00 -4.27
CA THR A 74 -7.12 12.21 -5.10
C THR A 74 -8.26 12.08 -6.10
N ASN A 75 -8.35 10.96 -6.80
CA ASN A 75 -9.42 10.73 -7.76
C ASN A 75 -10.80 10.69 -7.12
N TYR A 76 -10.91 10.10 -5.93
CA TYR A 76 -12.14 10.14 -5.16
C TYR A 76 -12.53 11.58 -4.79
N ALA A 77 -11.60 12.37 -4.28
CA ALA A 77 -11.84 13.77 -3.94
C ALA A 77 -12.26 14.60 -5.17
N ILE A 78 -11.61 14.40 -6.32
CA ILE A 78 -11.96 15.05 -7.59
C ILE A 78 -13.39 14.68 -8.01
N GLU A 79 -13.77 13.41 -7.87
CA GLU A 79 -15.13 12.94 -8.20
C GLU A 79 -16.20 13.59 -7.31
N GLU A 80 -15.96 13.66 -6.02
CA GLU A 80 -16.87 14.30 -5.07
C GLU A 80 -16.99 15.82 -5.32
N LEU A 81 -15.88 16.49 -5.63
CA LEU A 81 -15.89 17.90 -5.99
C LEU A 81 -16.65 18.12 -7.31
N ASN A 82 -16.45 17.28 -8.33
CA ASN A 82 -17.16 17.37 -9.58
C ASN A 82 -18.68 17.19 -9.40
N LYS A 83 -19.10 16.25 -8.55
CA LYS A 83 -20.50 16.06 -8.20
C LYS A 83 -21.08 17.31 -7.50
N ALA A 84 -20.37 17.83 -6.51
CA ALA A 84 -20.82 18.99 -5.73
C ALA A 84 -20.93 20.25 -6.58
N PHE A 85 -19.91 20.58 -7.35
CA PHE A 85 -19.92 21.76 -8.23
C PHE A 85 -20.91 21.60 -9.39
N GLY A 86 -21.07 20.42 -9.95
CA GLY A 86 -22.07 20.15 -10.98
C GLY A 86 -23.50 20.35 -10.48
N LYS A 87 -23.81 19.90 -9.25
CA LYS A 87 -25.10 20.15 -8.60
C LYS A 87 -25.31 21.62 -8.32
N MET A 88 -24.27 22.32 -7.84
CA MET A 88 -24.34 23.76 -7.56
C MET A 88 -24.59 24.57 -8.83
N ALA A 89 -23.88 24.29 -9.91
CA ALA A 89 -24.07 24.95 -11.20
C ALA A 89 -25.48 24.75 -11.74
N LYS A 90 -26.03 23.53 -11.67
CA LYS A 90 -27.40 23.23 -12.07
C LYS A 90 -28.43 23.98 -11.21
N SER A 91 -28.21 24.08 -9.90
CA SER A 91 -29.09 24.80 -8.97
C SER A 91 -29.12 26.29 -9.27
N ILE A 92 -27.95 26.91 -9.48
CA ILE A 92 -27.83 28.34 -9.78
C ILE A 92 -28.48 28.64 -11.14
N ASN A 93 -28.22 27.82 -12.15
CA ASN A 93 -28.72 28.05 -13.50
C ASN A 93 -30.24 27.81 -13.66
N ARG A 94 -30.86 27.07 -12.73
CA ARG A 94 -32.33 26.87 -12.69
C ARG A 94 -33.09 28.11 -12.18
N LYS A 95 -32.44 28.89 -11.29
CA LYS A 95 -33.01 30.13 -10.79
C LYS A 95 -32.96 31.18 -11.90
N LYS A 96 -34.08 31.82 -12.20
CA LYS A 96 -34.14 32.92 -13.16
C LYS A 96 -33.46 34.15 -12.59
N GLY A 97 -32.11 34.10 -12.53
CA GLY A 97 -31.27 35.17 -12.01
C GLY A 97 -30.28 35.65 -13.06
N ILE A 98 -29.63 36.78 -12.78
CA ILE A 98 -28.63 37.40 -13.64
C ILE A 98 -27.32 36.61 -13.59
N ILE A 99 -27.10 35.79 -12.56
CA ILE A 99 -25.86 35.04 -12.34
C ILE A 99 -25.99 33.64 -12.99
N LYS A 100 -25.07 33.35 -13.90
CA LYS A 100 -24.89 32.01 -14.47
C LYS A 100 -23.55 31.43 -14.01
N MET A 101 -23.54 30.17 -13.63
CA MET A 101 -22.33 29.45 -13.24
C MET A 101 -21.96 28.45 -14.33
N THR A 102 -20.76 28.59 -14.87
CA THR A 102 -20.15 27.61 -15.77
C THR A 102 -19.12 26.82 -14.99
N TYR A 103 -19.21 25.51 -15.05
CA TYR A 103 -18.29 24.62 -14.37
C TYR A 103 -17.62 23.67 -15.36
N LYS A 104 -16.28 23.62 -15.31
CA LYS A 104 -15.49 22.65 -16.07
C LYS A 104 -15.01 21.55 -15.14
N PRO A 105 -15.41 20.28 -15.36
CA PRO A 105 -14.98 19.18 -14.51
C PRO A 105 -13.48 19.04 -14.38
N LEU A 106 -13.01 18.79 -13.17
CA LEU A 106 -11.62 18.47 -12.90
C LEU A 106 -11.30 17.08 -13.47
N LYS A 107 -10.11 16.97 -14.09
CA LYS A 107 -9.62 15.70 -14.63
C LYS A 107 -9.03 14.84 -13.54
N LYS A 108 -9.35 13.54 -13.56
CA LYS A 108 -8.73 12.54 -12.70
C LYS A 108 -7.25 12.38 -13.05
N VAL A 109 -6.44 12.05 -12.05
CA VAL A 109 -5.04 11.66 -12.24
C VAL A 109 -4.94 10.20 -12.66
N ASN A 110 -3.91 9.86 -13.41
CA ASN A 110 -3.64 8.45 -13.73
C ASN A 110 -3.19 7.71 -12.48
N VAL A 111 -3.81 6.56 -12.22
CA VAL A 111 -3.42 5.67 -11.14
C VAL A 111 -2.36 4.71 -11.67
N ARG A 112 -1.22 4.66 -10.98
CA ARG A 112 -0.12 3.75 -11.35
C ARG A 112 -0.50 2.29 -11.13
N GLU A 113 0.03 1.43 -11.98
CA GLU A 113 -0.01 0.00 -11.76
C GLU A 113 1.16 -0.41 -10.86
N LEU A 114 0.86 -1.24 -9.86
CA LEU A 114 1.89 -1.85 -9.03
C LEU A 114 2.45 -3.06 -9.79
N LYS A 115 3.75 -3.03 -10.06
CA LYS A 115 4.47 -4.16 -10.67
C LYS A 115 5.52 -4.65 -9.70
N GLU A 116 5.46 -5.92 -9.38
CA GLU A 116 6.51 -6.57 -8.62
C GLU A 116 7.79 -6.64 -9.47
N LYS A 117 8.93 -6.36 -8.82
CA LYS A 117 10.23 -6.46 -9.46
C LYS A 117 10.75 -7.87 -9.32
N ASP A 118 11.17 -8.47 -10.43
CA ASP A 118 11.91 -9.72 -10.41
C ASP A 118 13.35 -9.42 -9.95
N THR A 119 13.61 -9.65 -8.66
CA THR A 119 14.92 -9.56 -8.05
C THR A 119 15.41 -10.95 -7.66
N GLN A 120 16.73 -11.13 -7.61
CA GLN A 120 17.30 -12.38 -7.09
C GLN A 120 17.12 -12.42 -5.58
N GLU A 121 16.19 -13.24 -5.14
CA GLU A 121 15.77 -13.35 -3.75
C GLU A 121 15.96 -14.78 -3.25
N VAL A 122 16.18 -14.91 -1.95
CA VAL A 122 16.25 -16.18 -1.23
C VAL A 122 15.08 -16.25 -0.25
N GLU A 123 14.36 -17.35 -0.29
CA GLU A 123 13.25 -17.65 0.62
C GLU A 123 13.78 -18.23 1.92
N PHE A 124 13.27 -17.73 3.03
CA PHE A 124 13.49 -18.24 4.39
C PHE A 124 12.16 -18.55 5.06
N GLN A 125 12.12 -19.67 5.77
CA GLN A 125 11.01 -20.02 6.65
C GLN A 125 11.45 -19.94 8.10
N CYS A 126 10.71 -19.21 8.92
CA CYS A 126 10.99 -19.12 10.33
C CYS A 126 10.65 -20.44 11.04
N THR A 127 11.59 -20.95 11.81
CA THR A 127 11.41 -22.21 12.57
C THR A 127 10.50 -22.05 13.79
N ILE A 128 10.22 -20.83 14.22
CA ILE A 128 9.39 -20.54 15.40
C ILE A 128 7.93 -20.26 14.99
N CYS A 129 7.69 -19.32 14.09
CA CYS A 129 6.35 -18.93 13.67
C CYS A 129 5.90 -19.53 12.32
N ASN A 130 6.78 -20.26 11.64
CA ASN A 130 6.54 -20.92 10.34
C ASN A 130 6.19 -19.97 9.17
N HIS A 131 6.30 -18.67 9.35
CA HIS A 131 6.07 -17.70 8.29
C HIS A 131 7.24 -17.64 7.30
N HIS A 132 6.96 -17.23 6.07
CA HIS A 132 7.91 -17.14 4.99
C HIS A 132 8.28 -15.69 4.69
N THR A 133 9.53 -15.46 4.33
CA THR A 133 10.02 -14.17 3.82
C THR A 133 11.02 -14.40 2.70
N LYS A 134 11.07 -13.46 1.76
CA LYS A 134 12.11 -13.39 0.75
C LYS A 134 12.98 -12.18 0.97
N VAL A 135 14.28 -12.36 0.92
CA VAL A 135 15.28 -11.31 1.04
C VAL A 135 16.25 -11.35 -0.14
N LEU A 136 16.94 -10.24 -0.40
CA LEU A 136 17.94 -10.19 -1.45
C LEU A 136 19.03 -11.24 -1.22
N TYR A 137 19.47 -11.88 -2.29
CA TYR A 137 20.47 -12.97 -2.24
C TYR A 137 21.73 -12.58 -1.45
N CYS A 138 22.22 -11.37 -1.64
CA CYS A 138 23.41 -10.88 -0.93
C CYS A 138 23.18 -10.72 0.58
N ALA A 139 21.96 -10.48 1.03
CA ALA A 139 21.62 -10.39 2.44
C ALA A 139 21.64 -11.76 3.14
N GLY A 140 21.41 -12.85 2.41
CA GLY A 140 21.49 -14.21 2.94
C GLY A 140 22.89 -14.63 3.42
N ALA A 141 23.93 -13.87 3.10
CA ALA A 141 25.28 -14.06 3.61
C ALA A 141 25.52 -13.44 4.99
N SER A 142 24.56 -12.68 5.51
CA SER A 142 24.61 -12.01 6.81
C SER A 142 23.46 -12.47 7.70
N LYS A 143 23.37 -11.90 8.89
CA LYS A 143 22.32 -12.18 9.84
C LYS A 143 20.96 -11.69 9.31
N ILE A 144 19.93 -12.53 9.37
CA ILE A 144 18.58 -12.22 8.91
C ILE A 144 17.61 -12.41 10.06
N PHE A 145 16.61 -11.54 10.18
CA PHE A 145 15.59 -11.59 11.21
C PHE A 145 14.24 -11.97 10.61
N CYS A 146 13.44 -12.73 11.36
CA CYS A 146 12.07 -13.02 10.96
C CYS A 146 11.22 -11.75 11.03
N PRO A 147 10.51 -11.36 9.95
CA PRO A 147 9.67 -10.16 9.94
C PRO A 147 8.50 -10.20 10.91
N TYR A 148 8.04 -11.37 11.30
CA TYR A 148 6.86 -11.54 12.16
C TYR A 148 7.20 -11.63 13.65
N CYS A 149 8.22 -12.39 14.02
CA CYS A 149 8.59 -12.60 15.43
C CYS A 149 9.94 -12.02 15.82
N GLY A 150 10.71 -11.49 14.85
CA GLY A 150 11.99 -10.79 15.10
C GLY A 150 13.15 -11.69 15.49
N ILE A 151 12.97 -13.00 15.47
CA ILE A 151 14.07 -13.91 15.81
C ILE A 151 15.09 -14.00 14.65
N ASP A 152 16.30 -14.36 14.99
CA ASP A 152 17.39 -14.64 14.09
C ASP A 152 17.15 -15.95 13.31
N LEU A 153 17.24 -15.89 11.98
CA LEU A 153 17.01 -17.01 11.06
C LEU A 153 18.31 -17.73 10.67
#